data_9101746426234e6603fcc0f7e479f2ea
#
_entry.id   9101746426234e6603fcc0f7e479f2ea
#
_cell.length_a   1.000
_cell.length_b   1.000
_cell.length_c   1.000
_cell.angle_alpha   90.00
_cell.angle_beta   90.00
_cell.angle_gamma   90.00
#
_symmetry.space_group_name_H-M   'P 1'
#
loop_
_entity.id
_entity.type
_entity.pdbx_description
1 polymer ?
#
loop_
_entity_poly.entity_id
_entity_poly.type
_entity_poly.pdbx_seq_one_letter_code
_entity_poly.pdbx_strand_id
1 'polypeptide(L)'
;MTYVLVDGENIDATLGSSILEGRPAPEQRPRWERVMDFARTTFAQPAKGLFFLNASNGHLPMSFVQALLALGYQPIPLSGGPGEKVVDIGIQRTLEALVGRDGDVLLASHDGDFLPQVDSLLTGDRLVGLVAFREFVNSQYASFYERGLKVFDLEDDVRAFNVVLPRVRIIPLESFDPLRYL
;
A
#
# COMPACT_ATOMS: atom_id res chain seq x y z
N MET A 1 11.55 -13.05 -5.77
CA MET A 1 10.21 -12.97 -5.12
C MET A 1 9.97 -11.55 -4.67
N THR A 2 8.83 -10.95 -5.01
CA THR A 2 8.41 -9.65 -4.47
C THR A 2 7.43 -9.87 -3.32
N TYR A 3 7.71 -9.28 -2.17
CA TYR A 3 6.81 -9.28 -1.01
C TYR A 3 5.96 -8.02 -1.05
N VAL A 4 4.63 -8.19 -1.13
CA VAL A 4 3.66 -7.10 -1.13
C VAL A 4 2.99 -7.06 0.24
N LEU A 5 3.30 -6.03 1.04
CA LEU A 5 2.71 -5.84 2.36
C LEU A 5 1.63 -4.76 2.27
N VAL A 6 0.42 -5.07 2.73
CA VAL A 6 -0.71 -4.15 2.63
C VAL A 6 -1.18 -3.72 4.01
N ASP A 7 -1.06 -2.41 4.25
CA ASP A 7 -1.67 -1.67 5.35
C ASP A 7 -3.03 -1.14 4.89
N GLY A 8 -4.02 -2.03 4.86
CA GLY A 8 -5.34 -1.69 4.31
C GLY A 8 -6.07 -0.62 5.12
N GLU A 9 -5.85 -0.56 6.42
CA GLU A 9 -6.46 0.44 7.30
C GLU A 9 -5.92 1.85 7.00
N ASN A 10 -4.63 2.00 6.78
CA ASN A 10 -4.01 3.28 6.42
C ASN A 10 -4.48 3.76 5.04
N ILE A 11 -4.53 2.87 4.05
CA ILE A 11 -5.05 3.20 2.72
C ILE A 11 -6.53 3.62 2.78
N ASP A 12 -7.36 2.86 3.50
CA ASP A 12 -8.80 3.14 3.65
C ASP A 12 -9.04 4.45 4.44
N ALA A 13 -8.24 4.71 5.47
CA ALA A 13 -8.32 5.93 6.26
C ALA A 13 -7.98 7.17 5.43
N THR A 14 -6.91 7.12 4.64
CA THR A 14 -6.53 8.22 3.73
C THR A 14 -7.60 8.43 2.66
N LEU A 15 -8.10 7.36 2.05
CA LEU A 15 -9.16 7.42 1.07
C LEU A 15 -10.43 8.07 1.67
N GLY A 16 -10.84 7.63 2.86
CA GLY A 16 -12.06 8.12 3.50
C GLY A 16 -11.93 9.54 4.02
N SER A 17 -10.86 9.86 4.75
CA SER A 17 -10.73 11.15 5.42
C SER A 17 -10.22 12.28 4.51
N SER A 18 -9.33 11.95 3.54
CA SER A 18 -8.63 12.96 2.76
C SER A 18 -9.16 13.11 1.33
N ILE A 19 -9.87 12.12 0.82
CA ILE A 19 -10.36 12.10 -0.58
C ILE A 19 -11.89 12.12 -0.65
N LEU A 20 -12.57 11.25 0.11
CA LEU A 20 -14.04 11.08 0.02
C LEU A 20 -14.83 11.87 1.08
N GLU A 21 -14.14 12.37 2.11
CA GLU A 21 -14.78 13.00 3.28
C GLU A 21 -15.83 12.10 3.98
N GLY A 22 -15.61 10.79 3.96
CA GLY A 22 -16.50 9.81 4.55
C GLY A 22 -16.03 8.37 4.34
N ARG A 23 -16.80 7.41 4.86
CA ARG A 23 -16.45 6.00 4.72
C ARG A 23 -16.53 5.57 3.25
N PRO A 24 -15.46 4.97 2.69
CA PRO A 24 -15.47 4.49 1.30
C PRO A 24 -16.54 3.42 1.08
N ALA A 25 -17.33 3.57 0.01
CA ALA A 25 -18.19 2.50 -0.49
C ALA A 25 -17.33 1.38 -1.11
N PRO A 26 -17.84 0.15 -1.22
CA PRO A 26 -17.08 -0.98 -1.77
C PRO A 26 -16.49 -0.71 -3.17
N GLU A 27 -17.25 -0.04 -4.05
CA GLU A 27 -16.82 0.32 -5.41
C GLU A 27 -15.73 1.39 -5.47
N GLN A 28 -15.57 2.16 -4.39
CA GLN A 28 -14.55 3.22 -4.26
C GLN A 28 -13.23 2.71 -3.68
N ARG A 29 -13.19 1.45 -3.26
CA ARG A 29 -11.98 0.85 -2.67
C ARG A 29 -11.03 0.31 -3.76
N PRO A 30 -9.73 0.22 -3.43
CA PRO A 30 -8.75 -0.34 -4.35
C PRO A 30 -9.09 -1.78 -4.75
N ARG A 31 -8.86 -2.11 -6.00
CA ARG A 31 -8.88 -3.46 -6.54
C ARG A 31 -7.52 -4.11 -6.24
N TRP A 32 -7.46 -4.87 -5.17
CA TRP A 32 -6.21 -5.44 -4.67
C TRP A 32 -5.58 -6.45 -5.63
N GLU A 33 -6.37 -7.10 -6.50
CA GLU A 33 -5.84 -7.92 -7.59
C GLU A 33 -4.89 -7.12 -8.50
N ARG A 34 -5.20 -5.85 -8.76
CA ARG A 34 -4.37 -4.99 -9.62
C ARG A 34 -3.06 -4.60 -8.95
N VAL A 35 -3.04 -4.48 -7.63
CA VAL A 35 -1.80 -4.26 -6.87
C VAL A 35 -0.87 -5.46 -6.98
N MET A 36 -1.41 -6.69 -6.90
CA MET A 36 -0.62 -7.91 -7.08
C MET A 36 -0.10 -8.05 -8.52
N ASP A 37 -0.93 -7.75 -9.51
CA ASP A 37 -0.53 -7.82 -10.92
C ASP A 37 0.51 -6.74 -11.25
N PHE A 38 0.35 -5.54 -10.70
CA PHE A 38 1.34 -4.47 -10.80
C PHE A 38 2.69 -4.91 -10.20
N ALA A 39 2.68 -5.51 -9.01
CA ALA A 39 3.90 -6.00 -8.37
C ALA A 39 4.60 -7.04 -9.25
N ARG A 40 3.87 -8.04 -9.76
CA ARG A 40 4.43 -9.07 -10.65
C ARG A 40 5.04 -8.49 -11.92
N THR A 41 4.36 -7.53 -12.53
CA THR A 41 4.80 -6.91 -13.79
C THR A 41 5.98 -5.98 -13.57
N THR A 42 5.90 -5.09 -12.58
CA THR A 42 6.92 -4.06 -12.33
C THR A 42 8.24 -4.64 -11.86
N PHE A 43 8.18 -5.68 -11.03
CA PHE A 43 9.38 -6.34 -10.49
C PHE A 43 9.79 -7.57 -11.32
N ALA A 44 9.04 -7.92 -12.37
CA ALA A 44 9.30 -9.03 -13.29
C ALA A 44 9.58 -10.38 -12.60
N GLN A 45 8.84 -10.65 -11.51
CA GLN A 45 9.00 -11.87 -10.71
C GLN A 45 7.71 -12.23 -9.94
N PRO A 46 7.59 -13.47 -9.44
CA PRO A 46 6.45 -13.87 -8.62
C PRO A 46 6.29 -12.95 -7.40
N ALA A 47 5.05 -12.66 -7.04
CA ALA A 47 4.72 -11.85 -5.88
C ALA A 47 3.97 -12.66 -4.80
N LYS A 48 4.28 -12.37 -3.54
CA LYS A 48 3.59 -12.89 -2.34
C LYS A 48 2.95 -11.73 -1.61
N GLY A 49 1.63 -11.70 -1.57
CA GLY A 49 0.87 -10.66 -0.88
C GLY A 49 0.57 -11.05 0.57
N LEU A 50 0.84 -10.12 1.48
CA LEU A 50 0.50 -10.20 2.90
C LEU A 50 -0.45 -9.05 3.22
N PHE A 51 -1.66 -9.36 3.65
CA PHE A 51 -2.67 -8.35 3.97
C PHE A 51 -2.92 -8.34 5.48
N PHE A 52 -2.51 -7.27 6.15
CA PHE A 52 -2.60 -7.15 7.60
C PHE A 52 -3.96 -6.64 8.03
N LEU A 53 -4.54 -7.27 9.06
CA LEU A 53 -5.87 -6.99 9.58
C LEU A 53 -5.83 -6.88 11.10
N ASN A 54 -6.50 -5.88 11.64
CA ASN A 54 -6.72 -5.81 13.09
C ASN A 54 -7.91 -6.69 13.48
N ALA A 55 -7.64 -7.72 14.25
CA ALA A 55 -8.64 -8.65 14.80
C ALA A 55 -8.72 -8.57 16.32
N SER A 56 -8.30 -7.48 16.95
CA SER A 56 -8.28 -7.30 18.42
C SER A 56 -9.68 -7.33 19.05
N ASN A 57 -10.72 -7.05 18.28
CA ASN A 57 -12.11 -7.20 18.72
C ASN A 57 -12.65 -8.64 18.65
N GLY A 58 -11.83 -9.60 18.22
CA GLY A 58 -12.21 -11.01 18.07
C GLY A 58 -13.06 -11.32 16.84
N HIS A 59 -13.27 -10.36 15.95
CA HIS A 59 -14.06 -10.54 14.73
C HIS A 59 -13.23 -10.42 13.47
N LEU A 60 -13.49 -11.30 12.50
CA LEU A 60 -12.92 -11.24 11.17
C LEU A 60 -14.03 -10.95 10.14
N PRO A 61 -13.81 -10.01 9.21
CA PRO A 61 -14.71 -9.79 8.09
C PRO A 61 -14.54 -10.96 7.08
N MET A 62 -15.20 -12.09 7.34
CA MET A 62 -14.95 -13.35 6.64
C MET A 62 -15.14 -13.27 5.13
N SER A 63 -16.12 -12.51 4.63
CA SER A 63 -16.29 -12.30 3.17
C SER A 63 -15.09 -11.60 2.55
N PHE A 64 -14.51 -10.62 3.25
CA PHE A 64 -13.29 -9.95 2.81
C PHE A 64 -12.06 -10.86 2.90
N VAL A 65 -11.92 -11.63 3.97
CA VAL A 65 -10.84 -12.62 4.13
C VAL A 65 -10.89 -13.65 3.00
N GLN A 66 -12.07 -14.18 2.68
CA GLN A 66 -12.25 -15.11 1.56
C GLN A 66 -11.90 -14.48 0.21
N ALA A 67 -12.29 -13.22 0.00
CA ALA A 67 -11.89 -12.48 -1.21
C ALA A 67 -10.38 -12.32 -1.32
N LEU A 68 -9.69 -11.96 -0.23
CA LEU A 68 -8.23 -11.86 -0.20
C LEU A 68 -7.54 -13.19 -0.55
N LEU A 69 -8.02 -14.30 0.02
CA LEU A 69 -7.51 -15.64 -0.31
C LEU A 69 -7.70 -15.98 -1.78
N ALA A 70 -8.87 -15.67 -2.35
CA ALA A 70 -9.16 -15.88 -3.78
C ALA A 70 -8.25 -15.05 -4.71
N LEU A 71 -7.81 -13.87 -4.25
CA LEU A 71 -6.87 -12.99 -4.96
C LEU A 71 -5.39 -13.39 -4.76
N GLY A 72 -5.13 -14.43 -3.97
CA GLY A 72 -3.77 -14.91 -3.70
C GLY A 72 -3.01 -14.16 -2.61
N TYR A 73 -3.71 -13.37 -1.79
CA TYR A 73 -3.14 -12.79 -0.57
C TYR A 73 -3.15 -13.79 0.58
N GLN A 74 -2.16 -13.66 1.45
CA GLN A 74 -2.16 -14.27 2.79
C GLN A 74 -2.75 -13.25 3.76
N PRO A 75 -3.98 -13.43 4.27
CA PRO A 75 -4.48 -12.58 5.35
C PRO A 75 -3.67 -12.82 6.63
N ILE A 76 -3.31 -11.74 7.32
CA ILE A 76 -2.58 -11.75 8.58
C ILE A 76 -3.43 -11.05 9.64
N PRO A 77 -4.39 -11.75 10.25
CA PRO A 77 -5.20 -11.20 11.33
C PRO A 77 -4.41 -11.18 12.63
N LEU A 78 -4.21 -10.00 13.18
CA LEU A 78 -3.45 -9.79 14.41
C LEU A 78 -4.38 -9.28 15.52
N SER A 79 -4.13 -9.72 16.74
CA SER A 79 -4.81 -9.22 17.93
C SER A 79 -3.81 -8.75 18.98
N GLY A 80 -4.17 -7.70 19.70
CA GLY A 80 -3.35 -7.12 20.76
C GLY A 80 -4.20 -6.50 21.84
N GLY A 81 -3.56 -5.78 22.76
CA GLY A 81 -4.21 -5.06 23.85
C GLY A 81 -4.99 -3.84 23.38
N PRO A 82 -5.79 -3.22 24.29
CA PRO A 82 -6.52 -1.99 23.99
C PRO A 82 -5.59 -0.89 23.49
N GLY A 83 -5.91 -0.30 22.32
CA GLY A 83 -5.14 0.80 21.74
C GLY A 83 -3.80 0.39 21.11
N GLU A 84 -3.46 -0.89 21.09
CA GLU A 84 -2.24 -1.37 20.44
C GLU A 84 -2.38 -1.33 18.91
N LYS A 85 -1.38 -0.75 18.25
CA LYS A 85 -1.32 -0.65 16.78
C LYS A 85 -0.81 -1.98 16.17
N VAL A 86 -1.64 -3.02 16.24
CA VAL A 86 -1.22 -4.38 15.86
C VAL A 86 -0.83 -4.51 14.39
N VAL A 87 -1.49 -3.78 13.49
CA VAL A 87 -1.17 -3.80 12.05
C VAL A 87 0.20 -3.17 11.81
N ASP A 88 0.46 -1.99 12.37
CA ASP A 88 1.75 -1.30 12.23
C ASP A 88 2.89 -2.18 12.76
N ILE A 89 2.74 -2.73 13.97
CA ILE A 89 3.73 -3.62 14.60
C ILE A 89 3.95 -4.87 13.75
N GLY A 90 2.87 -5.46 13.22
CA GLY A 90 2.96 -6.64 12.36
C GLY A 90 3.74 -6.37 11.08
N ILE A 91 3.48 -5.23 10.44
CA ILE A 91 4.20 -4.80 9.24
C ILE A 91 5.66 -4.50 9.57
N GLN A 92 5.95 -3.75 10.63
CA GLN A 92 7.32 -3.44 11.08
C GLN A 92 8.14 -4.72 11.28
N ARG A 93 7.63 -5.68 12.05
CA ARG A 93 8.29 -6.99 12.29
C ARG A 93 8.50 -7.78 11.00
N THR A 94 7.55 -7.70 10.07
CA THR A 94 7.69 -8.39 8.77
C THR A 94 8.77 -7.74 7.91
N LEU A 95 8.81 -6.40 7.84
CA LEU A 95 9.86 -5.67 7.13
C LEU A 95 11.24 -5.95 7.73
N GLU A 96 11.35 -5.99 9.06
CA GLU A 96 12.59 -6.36 9.76
C GLU A 96 13.04 -7.79 9.42
N ALA A 97 12.11 -8.74 9.39
CA ALA A 97 12.42 -10.12 9.00
C ALA A 97 12.84 -10.25 7.53
N LEU A 98 12.40 -9.34 6.67
CA LEU A 98 12.78 -9.31 5.25
C LEU A 98 14.20 -8.77 5.03
N VAL A 99 14.81 -8.04 5.98
CA VAL A 99 16.19 -7.57 5.86
C VAL A 99 17.15 -8.74 5.62
N GLY A 100 16.95 -9.85 6.31
CA GLY A 100 17.76 -11.06 6.19
C GLY A 100 17.33 -12.05 5.09
N ARG A 101 16.41 -11.65 4.20
CA ARG A 101 15.89 -12.51 3.13
C ARG A 101 16.08 -11.87 1.77
N ASP A 102 16.33 -12.69 0.76
CA ASP A 102 16.33 -12.20 -0.63
C ASP A 102 14.92 -11.88 -1.11
N GLY A 103 14.83 -10.85 -1.93
CA GLY A 103 13.59 -10.43 -2.59
C GLY A 103 13.33 -8.94 -2.46
N ASP A 104 12.47 -8.47 -3.34
CA ASP A 104 12.04 -7.09 -3.38
C ASP A 104 10.84 -6.86 -2.46
N VAL A 105 10.58 -5.60 -2.13
CA VAL A 105 9.51 -5.22 -1.21
C VAL A 105 8.65 -4.12 -1.83
N LEU A 106 7.33 -4.31 -1.77
CA LEU A 106 6.34 -3.32 -2.12
C LEU A 106 5.41 -3.13 -0.91
N LEU A 107 5.46 -1.96 -0.28
CA LEU A 107 4.63 -1.60 0.87
C LEU A 107 3.49 -0.69 0.44
N ALA A 108 2.25 -1.10 0.66
CA ALA A 108 1.07 -0.29 0.44
C ALA A 108 0.69 0.44 1.73
N SER A 109 1.21 1.64 1.91
CA SER A 109 0.92 2.55 3.05
C SER A 109 1.44 3.96 2.77
N HIS A 110 0.87 4.96 3.46
CA HIS A 110 1.34 6.36 3.47
C HIS A 110 2.19 6.68 4.70
N ASP A 111 2.19 5.76 5.69
CA ASP A 111 2.64 6.04 7.05
C ASP A 111 4.16 6.14 7.17
N GLY A 112 4.62 7.17 7.89
CA GLY A 112 6.01 7.35 8.25
C GLY A 112 6.51 6.41 9.36
N ASP A 113 5.64 5.68 10.03
CA ASP A 113 6.01 4.75 11.11
C ASP A 113 6.91 3.60 10.61
N PHE A 114 6.99 3.39 9.29
CA PHE A 114 7.84 2.36 8.67
C PHE A 114 9.20 2.87 8.16
N LEU A 115 9.51 4.16 8.34
CA LEU A 115 10.77 4.76 7.88
C LEU A 115 12.02 3.98 8.32
N PRO A 116 12.18 3.56 9.60
CA PRO A 116 13.38 2.82 10.03
C PRO A 116 13.52 1.47 9.32
N GLN A 117 12.42 0.77 9.08
CA GLN A 117 12.43 -0.53 8.43
C GLN A 117 12.72 -0.39 6.92
N VAL A 118 12.11 0.61 6.28
CA VAL A 118 12.38 0.92 4.87
C VAL A 118 13.84 1.32 4.67
N ASP A 119 14.39 2.14 5.56
CA ASP A 119 15.82 2.50 5.58
C ASP A 119 16.72 1.26 5.59
N SER A 120 16.43 0.31 6.47
CA SER A 120 17.18 -0.95 6.60
C SER A 120 17.06 -1.85 5.39
N LEU A 121 15.98 -1.77 4.62
CA LEU A 121 15.74 -2.55 3.41
C LEU A 121 16.42 -1.96 2.16
N LEU A 122 16.73 -0.67 2.14
CA LEU A 122 17.39 0.03 1.05
C LEU A 122 18.90 -0.28 1.00
N THR A 123 19.24 -1.56 0.98
CA THR A 123 20.62 -2.06 0.95
C THR A 123 20.79 -3.05 -0.19
N GLY A 124 21.98 -3.06 -0.81
CA GLY A 124 22.30 -3.95 -1.93
C GLY A 124 21.46 -3.65 -3.18
N ASP A 125 21.15 -4.68 -3.95
CA ASP A 125 20.43 -4.59 -5.23
C ASP A 125 18.91 -4.75 -5.08
N ARG A 126 18.40 -4.77 -3.85
CA ARG A 126 16.98 -4.91 -3.56
C ARG A 126 16.20 -3.70 -4.05
N LEU A 127 15.09 -3.96 -4.73
CA LEU A 127 14.12 -2.92 -5.07
C LEU A 127 13.11 -2.78 -3.92
N VAL A 128 12.93 -1.55 -3.47
CA VAL A 128 11.93 -1.20 -2.46
C VAL A 128 10.99 -0.15 -3.03
N GLY A 129 9.69 -0.40 -2.93
CA GLY A 129 8.67 0.52 -3.41
C GLY A 129 7.57 0.78 -2.37
N LEU A 130 6.97 1.95 -2.43
CA LEU A 130 5.71 2.28 -1.79
C LEU A 130 4.61 2.32 -2.85
N VAL A 131 3.43 1.82 -2.51
CA VAL A 131 2.19 2.02 -3.27
C VAL A 131 1.22 2.81 -2.41
N ALA A 132 0.82 3.97 -2.88
CA ALA A 132 0.02 4.90 -2.09
C ALA A 132 -0.66 5.94 -2.98
N PHE A 133 -1.48 6.82 -2.41
CA PHE A 133 -1.81 8.09 -3.03
C PHE A 133 -0.59 9.01 -2.86
N ARG A 134 0.11 9.31 -3.93
CA ARG A 134 1.44 9.95 -3.89
C ARG A 134 1.48 11.23 -3.06
N GLU A 135 0.44 12.05 -3.13
CA GLU A 135 0.35 13.33 -2.42
C GLU A 135 0.21 13.18 -0.90
N PHE A 136 -0.16 11.99 -0.41
CA PHE A 136 -0.37 11.72 1.01
C PHE A 136 0.74 10.88 1.64
N VAL A 137 1.75 10.49 0.87
CA VAL A 137 2.93 9.79 1.41
C VAL A 137 3.66 10.71 2.37
N ASN A 138 4.07 10.19 3.53
CA ASN A 138 4.85 10.94 4.50
C ASN A 138 6.10 11.55 3.84
N SER A 139 6.26 12.87 3.99
CA SER A 139 7.30 13.63 3.28
C SER A 139 8.74 13.19 3.63
N GLN A 140 8.95 12.55 4.77
CA GLN A 140 10.28 12.08 5.19
C GLN A 140 10.83 10.96 4.28
N TYR A 141 9.97 10.24 3.55
CA TYR A 141 10.41 9.26 2.55
C TYR A 141 11.19 9.89 1.39
N ALA A 142 11.05 11.19 1.15
CA ALA A 142 11.77 11.88 0.09
C ALA A 142 13.31 11.75 0.22
N SER A 143 13.82 11.67 1.45
CA SER A 143 15.25 11.45 1.71
C SER A 143 15.77 10.09 1.22
N PHE A 144 14.89 9.15 0.90
CA PHE A 144 15.25 7.81 0.43
C PHE A 144 15.18 7.66 -1.11
N TYR A 145 14.66 8.64 -1.84
CA TYR A 145 14.52 8.54 -3.30
C TYR A 145 15.86 8.39 -4.02
N GLU A 146 16.87 9.13 -3.59
CA GLU A 146 18.23 9.02 -4.14
C GLU A 146 18.89 7.66 -3.82
N ARG A 147 18.42 6.98 -2.80
CA ARG A 147 18.85 5.62 -2.43
C ARG A 147 18.07 4.52 -3.14
N GLY A 148 17.16 4.87 -4.03
CA GLY A 148 16.42 3.95 -4.88
C GLY A 148 14.99 3.62 -4.42
N LEU A 149 14.46 4.24 -3.35
CA LEU A 149 13.05 4.08 -3.00
C LEU A 149 12.17 4.61 -4.13
N LYS A 150 11.23 3.80 -4.58
CA LYS A 150 10.25 4.19 -5.59
C LYS A 150 8.88 4.39 -4.96
N VAL A 151 8.14 5.39 -5.42
CA VAL A 151 6.74 5.61 -5.03
C VAL A 151 5.86 5.46 -6.25
N PHE A 152 4.92 4.54 -6.16
CA PHE A 152 3.94 4.25 -7.20
C PHE A 152 2.56 4.73 -6.75
N ASP A 153 1.87 5.45 -7.62
CA ASP A 153 0.55 5.97 -7.34
C ASP A 153 -0.52 4.90 -7.56
N LEU A 154 -1.44 4.77 -6.60
CA LEU A 154 -2.56 3.81 -6.66
C LEU A 154 -3.50 4.07 -7.85
N GLU A 155 -3.66 5.31 -8.26
CA GLU A 155 -4.57 5.67 -9.36
C GLU A 155 -3.86 5.63 -10.71
N ASP A 156 -2.69 6.25 -10.83
CA ASP A 156 -2.03 6.46 -12.12
C ASP A 156 -1.15 5.28 -12.54
N ASP A 157 -0.32 4.76 -11.61
CA ASP A 157 0.62 3.69 -11.92
C ASP A 157 -0.06 2.31 -11.81
N VAL A 158 -0.77 2.06 -10.71
CA VAL A 158 -1.43 0.76 -10.43
C VAL A 158 -2.79 0.67 -11.09
N ARG A 159 -3.47 1.81 -11.30
CA ARG A 159 -4.85 1.89 -11.78
C ARG A 159 -5.81 1.05 -10.93
N ALA A 160 -5.65 1.15 -9.61
CA ALA A 160 -6.33 0.29 -8.66
C ALA A 160 -7.84 0.53 -8.54
N PHE A 161 -8.40 1.57 -9.16
CA PHE A 161 -9.80 1.96 -8.98
C PHE A 161 -10.64 1.75 -10.24
N ASN A 162 -11.89 1.34 -10.04
CA ASN A 162 -12.89 1.25 -11.12
C ASN A 162 -13.62 2.58 -11.36
N VAL A 163 -13.55 3.50 -10.40
CA VAL A 163 -14.19 4.81 -10.43
C VAL A 163 -13.13 5.90 -10.40
N VAL A 164 -13.45 7.06 -10.96
CA VAL A 164 -12.63 8.27 -10.77
C VAL A 164 -12.93 8.82 -9.39
N LEU A 165 -11.87 8.98 -8.58
CA LEU A 165 -12.03 9.53 -7.23
C LEU A 165 -12.28 11.04 -7.28
N PRO A 166 -13.19 11.58 -6.44
CA PRO A 166 -13.57 12.98 -6.44
C PRO A 166 -12.51 13.84 -5.72
N ARG A 167 -11.38 14.06 -6.35
CA ARG A 167 -10.33 14.90 -5.77
C ARG A 167 -9.66 15.81 -6.80
N VAL A 168 -9.19 16.95 -6.32
CA VAL A 168 -8.32 17.83 -7.10
C VAL A 168 -6.89 17.29 -7.07
N ARG A 169 -6.25 17.23 -8.22
CA ARG A 169 -4.89 16.74 -8.41
C ARG A 169 -3.99 17.81 -8.98
N ILE A 170 -2.71 17.74 -8.65
CA ILE A 170 -1.69 18.50 -9.36
C ILE A 170 -1.51 17.86 -10.74
N ILE A 171 -1.71 18.64 -11.78
CA ILE A 171 -1.56 18.19 -13.17
C ILE A 171 -0.23 18.72 -13.69
N PRO A 172 0.72 17.84 -14.07
CA PRO A 172 1.93 18.27 -14.76
C PRO A 172 1.56 19.01 -16.03
N LEU A 173 2.21 20.15 -16.30
CA LEU A 173 1.87 21.00 -17.44
C LEU A 173 1.98 20.25 -18.78
N GLU A 174 2.95 19.36 -18.91
CA GLU A 174 3.15 18.52 -20.09
C GLU A 174 2.02 17.52 -20.35
N SER A 175 1.22 17.18 -19.33
CA SER A 175 0.06 16.28 -19.44
C SER A 175 -1.28 17.03 -19.37
N PHE A 176 -1.26 18.36 -19.26
CA PHE A 176 -2.47 19.17 -19.20
C PHE A 176 -3.18 19.21 -20.55
N ASP A 177 -4.40 18.69 -20.58
CA ASP A 177 -5.30 18.78 -21.72
C ASP A 177 -6.53 19.63 -21.33
N PRO A 178 -6.63 20.87 -21.86
CA PRO A 178 -7.72 21.77 -21.49
C PRO A 178 -9.11 21.26 -21.92
N LEU A 179 -9.18 20.40 -22.95
CA LEU A 179 -10.47 19.86 -23.41
C LEU A 179 -11.14 18.94 -22.37
N ARG A 180 -10.39 18.44 -21.39
CA ARG A 180 -10.96 17.66 -20.28
C ARG A 180 -11.71 18.50 -19.25
N TYR A 181 -11.60 19.84 -19.33
CA TYR A 181 -12.16 20.78 -18.35
C TYR A 181 -13.20 21.71 -18.95
N LEU A 182 -13.38 21.68 -20.29
CA LEU A 182 -14.35 22.44 -21.06
C LEU A 182 -15.53 21.58 -21.50
#